data_0949df9784e47a256b4b8988aef2509c
#
_entry.id   0949df9784e47a256b4b8988aef2509c
#
_cell.length_a   1.000
_cell.length_b   1.000
_cell.length_c   1.000
_cell.angle_alpha   90.00
_cell.angle_beta   90.00
_cell.angle_gamma   90.00
#
_symmetry.space_group_name_H-M   'P 1'
#
loop_
_entity.id
_entity.type
_entity.pdbx_description
1 polymer ?
#
loop_
_entity_poly.entity_id
_entity_poly.type
_entity_poly.pdbx_seq_one_letter_code
_entity_poly.pdbx_strand_id
1 'polypeptide(L)'
;MATIVASSKPVTVDPLRHSAPLGAVLAFLGVARCMPLLHSSQGCAALAKVLLTRHFRETIPLQTSALTEITTILGSGDSLLAGIDTVADRQQPELIAVITTGLVDASGEDVRRTLRLRTAGPPVVLAAVSDLGGGLEQGYSAAVEALIAELALPR
;
A
#
# COMPACT_ATOMS: atom_id res chain seq x y z
N MET A 1 20.99 33.82 11.92
CA MET A 1 19.95 34.15 10.92
C MET A 1 19.52 32.85 10.25
N ALA A 2 18.21 32.59 10.22
CA ALA A 2 17.68 31.44 9.49
C ALA A 2 17.60 31.79 8.00
N THR A 3 18.12 30.93 7.13
CA THR A 3 18.04 31.11 5.67
C THR A 3 16.82 30.34 5.16
N ILE A 4 15.93 31.03 4.46
CA ILE A 4 14.79 30.39 3.80
C ILE A 4 15.31 29.81 2.48
N VAL A 5 15.31 28.50 2.37
CA VAL A 5 15.60 27.81 1.11
C VAL A 5 14.26 27.58 0.40
N ALA A 6 14.05 28.29 -0.70
CA ALA A 6 12.90 28.04 -1.56
C ALA A 6 13.03 26.69 -2.26
N SER A 7 11.99 25.85 -2.17
CA SER A 7 11.93 24.60 -2.94
C SER A 7 11.91 24.93 -4.44
N SER A 8 12.72 24.23 -5.23
CA SER A 8 12.68 24.35 -6.69
C SER A 8 11.42 23.69 -7.31
N LYS A 9 10.70 22.89 -6.52
CA LYS A 9 9.42 22.30 -6.93
C LYS A 9 8.28 23.13 -6.34
N PRO A 10 7.36 23.65 -7.16
CA PRO A 10 6.17 24.33 -6.64
C PRO A 10 5.38 23.33 -5.78
N VAL A 11 4.87 23.80 -4.65
CA VAL A 11 3.88 23.07 -3.88
C VAL A 11 2.64 23.01 -4.76
N THR A 12 2.39 21.88 -5.37
CA THR A 12 1.21 21.69 -6.21
C THR A 12 0.04 21.39 -5.28
N VAL A 13 -0.82 22.36 -5.10
CA VAL A 13 -2.11 22.17 -4.46
C VAL A 13 -3.08 21.72 -5.56
N ASP A 14 -2.90 20.49 -6.00
CA ASP A 14 -3.83 19.89 -6.95
C ASP A 14 -4.68 18.85 -6.19
N PRO A 15 -5.96 19.16 -5.93
CA PRO A 15 -6.84 18.25 -5.21
C PRO A 15 -7.16 16.97 -5.99
N LEU A 16 -6.81 16.91 -7.27
CA LEU A 16 -6.95 15.73 -8.13
C LEU A 16 -5.69 14.85 -8.12
N ARG A 17 -4.58 15.34 -7.61
CA ARG A 17 -3.36 14.52 -7.41
C ARG A 17 -3.46 13.76 -6.12
N HIS A 18 -4.05 12.60 -6.20
CA HIS A 18 -4.08 11.64 -5.11
C HIS A 18 -2.71 10.99 -4.93
N SER A 19 -2.50 10.36 -3.77
CA SER A 19 -1.24 9.71 -3.42
C SER A 19 -0.93 8.47 -4.27
N ALA A 20 0.35 8.12 -4.40
CA ALA A 20 0.78 6.91 -5.07
C ALA A 20 0.18 5.62 -4.45
N PRO A 21 0.10 5.45 -3.11
CA PRO A 21 -0.61 4.32 -2.52
C PRO A 21 -2.05 4.17 -3.01
N LEU A 22 -2.78 5.26 -3.20
CA LEU A 22 -4.14 5.21 -3.75
C LEU A 22 -4.16 4.71 -5.20
N GLY A 23 -3.18 5.11 -6.01
CA GLY A 23 -3.00 4.62 -7.37
C GLY A 23 -2.75 3.11 -7.42
N ALA A 24 -1.90 2.61 -6.52
CA ALA A 24 -1.64 1.19 -6.39
C ALA A 24 -2.90 0.42 -5.95
N VAL A 25 -3.67 0.96 -5.00
CA VAL A 25 -4.97 0.38 -4.61
C VAL A 25 -5.88 0.25 -5.83
N LEU A 26 -6.01 1.29 -6.65
CA LEU A 26 -6.86 1.26 -7.86
C LEU A 26 -6.44 0.18 -8.84
N ALA A 27 -5.14 -0.01 -9.08
CA ALA A 27 -4.64 -1.06 -9.96
C ALA A 27 -5.03 -2.45 -9.45
N PHE A 28 -4.85 -2.73 -8.17
CA PHE A 28 -5.17 -4.02 -7.57
C PHE A 28 -6.67 -4.30 -7.44
N LEU A 29 -7.50 -3.26 -7.32
CA LEU A 29 -8.96 -3.42 -7.38
C LEU A 29 -9.44 -3.93 -8.75
N GLY A 30 -8.67 -3.71 -9.81
CA GLY A 30 -8.93 -4.27 -11.14
C GLY A 30 -8.56 -5.73 -11.30
N VAL A 31 -7.89 -6.35 -10.32
CA VAL A 31 -7.46 -7.76 -10.38
C VAL A 31 -8.48 -8.64 -9.66
N ALA A 32 -9.01 -9.62 -10.41
CA ALA A 32 -10.02 -10.52 -9.85
C ALA A 32 -9.50 -11.27 -8.62
N ARG A 33 -10.34 -11.36 -7.57
CA ARG A 33 -10.05 -12.05 -6.30
C ARG A 33 -8.75 -11.58 -5.62
N CYS A 34 -8.28 -10.38 -5.93
CA CYS A 34 -7.18 -9.74 -5.23
C CYS A 34 -7.71 -8.96 -4.02
N MET A 35 -7.00 -9.07 -2.88
CA MET A 35 -7.25 -8.24 -1.71
C MET A 35 -6.10 -7.26 -1.49
N PRO A 36 -6.29 -5.98 -1.79
CA PRO A 36 -5.33 -4.95 -1.43
C PRO A 36 -5.24 -4.81 0.09
N LEU A 37 -4.02 -4.84 0.60
CA LEU A 37 -3.67 -4.63 2.00
C LEU A 37 -2.74 -3.43 2.11
N LEU A 38 -3.25 -2.33 2.62
CA LEU A 38 -2.46 -1.12 2.85
C LEU A 38 -1.64 -1.29 4.14
N HIS A 39 -0.34 -1.41 3.99
CA HIS A 39 0.58 -1.47 5.12
C HIS A 39 0.83 -0.06 5.65
N SER A 40 -0.05 0.38 6.54
CA SER A 40 -0.13 1.75 7.05
C SER A 40 -1.02 1.85 8.28
N SER A 41 -1.20 3.08 8.76
CA SER A 41 -2.18 3.38 9.80
C SER A 41 -3.63 3.17 9.31
N GLN A 42 -4.55 2.96 10.23
CA GLN A 42 -5.98 2.80 9.94
C GLN A 42 -6.56 4.02 9.20
N GLY A 43 -6.10 5.22 9.52
CA GLY A 43 -6.60 6.46 8.92
C GLY A 43 -6.41 6.50 7.41
N CYS A 44 -5.26 6.07 6.91
CA CYS A 44 -4.96 6.02 5.48
C CYS A 44 -5.94 5.11 4.72
N ALA A 45 -6.18 3.92 5.24
CA ALA A 45 -7.13 2.98 4.63
C ALA A 45 -8.58 3.48 4.72
N ALA A 46 -8.96 4.10 5.84
CA ALA A 46 -10.30 4.66 6.02
C ALA A 46 -10.59 5.78 5.01
N LEU A 47 -9.65 6.72 4.83
CA LEU A 47 -9.78 7.81 3.85
C LEU A 47 -9.84 7.27 2.42
N ALA A 48 -8.97 6.33 2.05
CA ALA A 48 -9.01 5.69 0.74
C ALA A 48 -10.35 5.00 0.49
N LYS A 49 -10.87 4.24 1.47
CA LYS A 49 -12.18 3.60 1.36
C LYS A 49 -13.31 4.61 1.17
N VAL A 50 -13.34 5.67 1.97
CA VAL A 50 -14.38 6.71 1.85
C VAL A 50 -14.36 7.33 0.47
N LEU A 51 -13.19 7.70 -0.04
CA LEU A 51 -13.04 8.31 -1.35
C LEU A 51 -13.53 7.37 -2.46
N LEU A 52 -13.00 6.14 -2.49
CA LEU A 52 -13.31 5.17 -3.54
C LEU A 52 -14.76 4.68 -3.48
N THR A 53 -15.32 4.45 -2.28
CA THR A 53 -16.72 4.07 -2.08
C THR A 53 -17.65 5.18 -2.60
N ARG A 54 -17.32 6.45 -2.34
CA ARG A 54 -18.11 7.58 -2.86
C ARG A 54 -18.04 7.71 -4.38
N HIS A 55 -16.88 7.41 -4.95
CA HIS A 55 -16.65 7.49 -6.39
C HIS A 55 -17.35 6.35 -7.13
N PHE A 56 -17.10 5.11 -6.73
CA PHE A 56 -17.64 3.93 -7.40
C PHE A 56 -19.07 3.56 -6.95
N ARG A 57 -19.54 4.10 -5.82
CA ARG A 57 -20.84 3.80 -5.18
C ARG A 57 -21.02 2.33 -4.81
N GLU A 58 -19.93 1.68 -4.46
CA GLU A 58 -19.91 0.28 -4.03
C GLU A 58 -18.93 0.06 -2.88
N THR A 59 -19.02 -1.09 -2.23
CA THR A 59 -18.08 -1.46 -1.16
C THR A 59 -16.73 -1.80 -1.75
N ILE A 60 -15.69 -1.14 -1.27
CA ILE A 60 -14.32 -1.32 -1.74
C ILE A 60 -13.59 -2.36 -0.87
N PRO A 61 -13.10 -3.48 -1.46
CA PRO A 61 -12.30 -4.47 -0.76
C PRO A 61 -10.88 -3.94 -0.55
N LEU A 62 -10.65 -3.31 0.59
CA LEU A 62 -9.35 -2.79 1.02
C LEU A 62 -9.16 -3.10 2.49
N GLN A 63 -8.03 -3.67 2.85
CA GLN A 63 -7.65 -3.95 4.23
C GLN A 63 -6.44 -3.12 4.66
N THR A 64 -6.10 -3.16 5.94
CA THR A 64 -4.93 -2.47 6.49
C THR A 64 -4.27 -3.32 7.57
N SER A 65 -2.96 -3.21 7.70
CA SER A 65 -2.19 -3.75 8.83
C SER A 65 -2.38 -2.96 10.12
N ALA A 66 -3.08 -1.83 10.06
CA ALA A 66 -3.48 -1.01 11.19
C ALA A 66 -2.31 -0.57 12.10
N LEU A 67 -1.24 -0.05 11.50
CA LEU A 67 -0.08 0.42 12.25
C LEU A 67 -0.46 1.49 13.28
N THR A 68 0.11 1.34 14.46
CA THR A 68 0.07 2.31 15.57
C THR A 68 1.41 3.02 15.69
N GLU A 69 1.48 4.06 16.52
CA GLU A 69 2.76 4.73 16.83
C GLU A 69 3.78 3.73 17.39
N ILE A 70 3.35 2.83 18.28
CA ILE A 70 4.22 1.84 18.91
C ILE A 70 4.80 0.88 17.86
N THR A 71 3.95 0.30 17.00
CA THR A 71 4.40 -0.65 15.97
C THR A 71 5.24 0.02 14.90
N THR A 72 5.00 1.30 14.61
CA THR A 72 5.82 2.07 13.66
C THR A 72 7.23 2.33 14.19
N ILE A 73 7.38 2.55 15.52
CA ILE A 73 8.69 2.83 16.14
C ILE A 73 9.46 1.53 16.43
N LEU A 74 8.79 0.51 16.95
CA LEU A 74 9.42 -0.74 17.38
C LEU A 74 9.60 -1.78 16.26
N GLY A 75 8.95 -1.58 15.12
CA GLY A 75 8.94 -2.49 13.98
C GLY A 75 7.53 -2.99 13.68
N SER A 76 7.15 -2.92 12.42
CA SER A 76 5.79 -3.20 11.94
C SER A 76 5.66 -4.56 11.24
N GLY A 77 6.74 -5.31 11.11
CA GLY A 77 6.76 -6.60 10.41
C GLY A 77 5.75 -7.62 10.95
N ASP A 78 5.64 -7.75 12.27
CA ASP A 78 4.66 -8.66 12.89
C ASP A 78 3.22 -8.23 12.59
N SER A 79 2.96 -6.92 12.57
CA SER A 79 1.64 -6.38 12.20
C SER A 79 1.30 -6.66 10.75
N LEU A 80 2.29 -6.60 9.85
CA LEU A 80 2.12 -6.96 8.44
C LEU A 80 1.77 -8.43 8.29
N LEU A 81 2.54 -9.33 8.88
CA LEU A 81 2.32 -10.78 8.80
C LEU A 81 0.95 -11.15 9.38
N ALA A 82 0.62 -10.66 10.57
CA ALA A 82 -0.69 -10.88 11.19
C ALA A 82 -1.85 -10.33 10.33
N GLY A 83 -1.65 -9.18 9.69
CA GLY A 83 -2.62 -8.61 8.76
C GLY A 83 -2.85 -9.49 7.55
N ILE A 84 -1.78 -10.01 6.95
CA ILE A 84 -1.84 -10.94 5.81
C ILE A 84 -2.57 -12.24 6.19
N ASP A 85 -2.22 -12.84 7.33
CA ASP A 85 -2.84 -14.08 7.80
C ASP A 85 -4.34 -13.87 8.08
N THR A 86 -4.70 -12.76 8.73
CA THR A 86 -6.11 -12.39 8.96
C THR A 86 -6.89 -12.25 7.65
N VAL A 87 -6.28 -11.64 6.63
CA VAL A 87 -6.91 -11.48 5.31
C VAL A 87 -7.04 -12.83 4.62
N ALA A 88 -6.00 -13.66 4.65
CA ALA A 88 -6.02 -15.00 4.07
C ALA A 88 -7.13 -15.87 4.66
N ASP A 89 -7.26 -15.87 5.99
CA ASP A 89 -8.23 -16.71 6.70
C ASP A 89 -9.67 -16.24 6.49
N ARG A 90 -9.91 -14.93 6.55
CA ARG A 90 -11.28 -14.39 6.54
C ARG A 90 -11.82 -14.14 5.15
N GLN A 91 -10.97 -13.75 4.21
CA GLN A 91 -11.40 -13.32 2.87
C GLN A 91 -11.11 -14.35 1.79
N GLN A 92 -10.16 -15.27 2.07
CA GLN A 92 -9.73 -16.32 1.14
C GLN A 92 -9.45 -15.80 -0.29
N PRO A 93 -8.64 -14.75 -0.44
CA PRO A 93 -8.30 -14.19 -1.74
C PRO A 93 -7.37 -15.13 -2.50
N GLU A 94 -7.32 -15.00 -3.82
CA GLU A 94 -6.34 -15.69 -4.66
C GLU A 94 -5.00 -14.94 -4.71
N LEU A 95 -5.02 -13.65 -4.37
CA LEU A 95 -3.85 -12.78 -4.32
C LEU A 95 -4.01 -11.76 -3.19
N ILE A 96 -2.95 -11.51 -2.44
CA ILE A 96 -2.88 -10.36 -1.53
C ILE A 96 -1.87 -9.36 -2.09
N ALA A 97 -2.30 -8.11 -2.26
CA ALA A 97 -1.45 -7.03 -2.73
C ALA A 97 -1.07 -6.12 -1.55
N VAL A 98 0.15 -6.25 -1.08
CA VAL A 98 0.71 -5.37 -0.04
C VAL A 98 1.15 -4.06 -0.68
N ILE A 99 0.67 -2.95 -0.13
CA ILE A 99 0.96 -1.61 -0.60
C ILE A 99 1.57 -0.82 0.56
N THR A 100 2.77 -0.30 0.38
CA THR A 100 3.42 0.55 1.38
C THR A 100 2.95 2.00 1.30
N THR A 101 3.36 2.80 2.28
CA THR A 101 3.08 4.25 2.33
C THR A 101 4.32 4.99 2.83
N GLY A 102 4.32 6.30 2.76
CA GLY A 102 5.39 7.13 3.30
C GLY A 102 5.65 6.92 4.80
N LEU A 103 4.66 6.44 5.56
CA LEU A 103 4.85 6.06 6.97
C LEU A 103 5.85 4.89 7.11
N VAL A 104 5.71 3.87 6.27
CA VAL A 104 6.58 2.69 6.25
C VAL A 104 7.98 3.06 5.76
N ASP A 105 8.08 3.90 4.72
CA ASP A 105 9.37 4.42 4.27
C ASP A 105 10.09 5.19 5.37
N ALA A 106 9.38 6.05 6.09
CA ALA A 106 9.93 6.85 7.17
C ALA A 106 10.40 5.99 8.36
N SER A 107 9.77 4.84 8.61
CA SER A 107 10.20 3.89 9.65
C SER A 107 11.44 3.08 9.25
N GLY A 108 11.79 3.05 7.96
CA GLY A 108 12.93 2.29 7.44
C GLY A 108 12.71 0.77 7.44
N GLU A 109 11.46 0.31 7.42
CA GLU A 109 11.15 -1.11 7.41
C GLU A 109 11.52 -1.79 6.09
N ASP A 110 12.21 -2.94 6.15
CA ASP A 110 12.43 -3.82 5.01
C ASP A 110 11.24 -4.80 4.84
N VAL A 111 10.18 -4.30 4.23
CA VAL A 111 8.95 -5.06 3.97
C VAL A 111 9.23 -6.29 3.10
N ARG A 112 10.17 -6.23 2.15
CA ARG A 112 10.54 -7.38 1.32
C ARG A 112 11.13 -8.51 2.16
N ARG A 113 12.01 -8.16 3.11
CA ARG A 113 12.58 -9.14 4.05
C ARG A 113 11.48 -9.76 4.90
N THR A 114 10.58 -8.95 5.45
CA THR A 114 9.44 -9.44 6.25
C THR A 114 8.58 -10.43 5.46
N LEU A 115 8.25 -10.12 4.20
CA LEU A 115 7.44 -11.01 3.35
C LEU A 115 8.14 -12.35 3.03
N ARG A 116 9.48 -12.39 2.98
CA ARG A 116 10.23 -13.64 2.78
C ARG A 116 10.13 -14.61 3.96
N LEU A 117 9.72 -14.17 5.12
CA LEU A 117 9.49 -15.03 6.28
C LEU A 117 8.22 -15.88 6.15
N ARG A 118 7.35 -15.56 5.19
CA ARG A 118 6.14 -16.32 4.94
C ARG A 118 6.46 -17.65 4.24
N THR A 119 5.87 -18.71 4.76
CA THR A 119 6.05 -20.06 4.24
C THR A 119 4.79 -20.67 3.65
N ALA A 120 3.62 -20.02 3.85
CA ALA A 120 2.33 -20.56 3.44
C ALA A 120 1.31 -19.45 3.12
N GLY A 121 0.20 -19.83 2.53
CA GLY A 121 -0.92 -18.94 2.20
C GLY A 121 -0.93 -18.47 0.74
N PRO A 122 -1.84 -17.58 0.37
CA PRO A 122 -1.96 -17.08 -1.00
C PRO A 122 -0.71 -16.30 -1.42
N PRO A 123 -0.42 -16.21 -2.73
CA PRO A 123 0.67 -15.39 -3.23
C PRO A 123 0.50 -13.92 -2.79
N VAL A 124 1.64 -13.26 -2.57
CA VAL A 124 1.68 -11.86 -2.15
C VAL A 124 2.52 -11.07 -3.15
N VAL A 125 1.96 -9.99 -3.65
CA VAL A 125 2.67 -9.00 -4.48
C VAL A 125 2.92 -7.75 -3.65
N LEU A 126 4.12 -7.19 -3.73
CA LEU A 126 4.50 -5.97 -3.03
C LEU A 126 4.62 -4.80 -4.01
N ALA A 127 3.73 -3.83 -3.91
CA ALA A 127 3.91 -2.50 -4.49
C ALA A 127 4.55 -1.58 -3.45
N ALA A 128 5.87 -1.42 -3.54
CA ALA A 128 6.62 -0.51 -2.69
C ALA A 128 6.46 0.91 -3.23
N VAL A 129 5.52 1.65 -2.68
CA VAL A 129 5.19 3.03 -3.07
C VAL A 129 5.18 3.95 -1.86
N SER A 130 5.36 5.23 -2.10
CA SER A 130 5.39 6.26 -1.06
C SER A 130 4.59 7.48 -1.49
N ASP A 131 3.93 8.11 -0.55
CA ASP A 131 3.26 9.40 -0.78
C ASP A 131 4.22 10.54 -1.12
N LEU A 132 5.52 10.34 -0.82
CA LEU A 132 6.57 11.33 -1.05
C LEU A 132 7.12 11.29 -2.48
N GLY A 133 6.91 10.22 -3.20
CA GLY A 133 7.57 9.93 -4.49
C GLY A 133 6.75 10.18 -5.74
N GLY A 134 5.45 10.42 -5.65
CA GLY A 134 4.63 10.56 -6.85
C GLY A 134 3.12 10.65 -6.59
N GLY A 135 2.36 10.72 -7.66
CA GLY A 135 0.92 10.77 -7.64
C GLY A 135 0.26 9.42 -7.96
N LEU A 136 -1.03 9.49 -8.26
CA LEU A 136 -1.87 8.32 -8.52
C LEU A 136 -1.34 7.46 -9.69
N GLU A 137 -0.92 8.08 -10.79
CA GLU A 137 -0.41 7.38 -11.97
C GLU A 137 0.89 6.62 -11.70
N GLN A 138 1.81 7.20 -10.91
CA GLN A 138 3.04 6.52 -10.52
C GLN A 138 2.75 5.29 -9.66
N GLY A 139 1.81 5.41 -8.71
CA GLY A 139 1.40 4.28 -7.89
C GLY A 139 0.71 3.18 -8.68
N TYR A 140 -0.13 3.55 -9.63
CA TYR A 140 -0.78 2.60 -10.53
C TYR A 140 0.25 1.83 -11.37
N SER A 141 1.21 2.54 -11.98
CA SER A 141 2.29 1.93 -12.78
C SER A 141 3.15 1.00 -11.92
N ALA A 142 3.55 1.42 -10.72
CA ALA A 142 4.34 0.60 -9.81
C ALA A 142 3.61 -0.71 -9.42
N ALA A 143 2.30 -0.66 -9.20
CA ALA A 143 1.51 -1.85 -8.91
C ALA A 143 1.44 -2.82 -10.10
N VAL A 144 1.27 -2.30 -11.32
CA VAL A 144 1.28 -3.10 -12.55
C VAL A 144 2.64 -3.75 -12.78
N GLU A 145 3.73 -2.99 -12.60
CA GLU A 145 5.10 -3.52 -12.67
C GLU A 145 5.34 -4.62 -11.65
N ALA A 146 4.88 -4.45 -10.41
CA ALA A 146 4.98 -5.44 -9.37
C ALA A 146 4.21 -6.73 -9.72
N LEU A 147 3.00 -6.62 -10.28
CA LEU A 147 2.23 -7.77 -10.75
C LEU A 147 2.98 -8.53 -11.85
N ILE A 148 3.54 -7.83 -12.82
CA ILE A 148 4.30 -8.46 -13.91
C ILE A 148 5.54 -9.16 -13.35
N ALA A 149 6.29 -8.51 -12.47
CA ALA A 149 7.52 -9.06 -11.90
C ALA A 149 7.28 -10.33 -11.06
N GLU A 150 6.20 -10.40 -10.29
CA GLU A 150 5.92 -11.51 -9.39
C GLU A 150 5.13 -12.65 -10.04
N LEU A 151 4.24 -12.35 -11.00
CA LEU A 151 3.31 -13.33 -11.56
C LEU A 151 3.66 -13.78 -12.98
N ALA A 152 4.36 -12.96 -13.76
CA ALA A 152 4.68 -13.27 -15.17
C ALA A 152 5.99 -14.04 -15.36
N LEU A 153 6.84 -14.14 -14.35
CA LEU A 153 8.08 -14.91 -14.45
C LEU A 153 7.80 -16.38 -14.15
N PRO A 154 8.19 -17.30 -15.04
CA PRO A 154 8.17 -18.73 -14.73
C PRO A 154 9.11 -18.98 -13.55
N ARG A 155 8.58 -19.55 -12.49
CA ARG A 155 9.36 -19.98 -11.32
C ARG A 155 10.08 -21.28 -11.61
#